data_aacd771182912daf0b13e8e7fd75b028
#
_entry.id   aacd771182912daf0b13e8e7fd75b028
#
_cell.length_a   1.000
_cell.length_b   1.000
_cell.length_c   1.000
_cell.angle_alpha   90.00
_cell.angle_beta   90.00
_cell.angle_gamma   90.00
#
_symmetry.space_group_name_H-M   'P 1'
#
loop_
_entity.id
_entity.type
_entity.pdbx_description
1 polymer ?
#
loop_
_entity_poly.entity_id
_entity_poly.type
_entity_poly.pdbx_seq_one_letter_code
_entity_poly.pdbx_strand_id
1 'polypeptide(L)'
;MMKRKMAACLFAGVLGTLMLAGCGGAGDQGSASAENASGDVYKVGIVNYVDDASLNQIVENIQKELDAKGEELGVIFDYENYYDNAQGDSSVLNQIAADQVANNVDVVVAIASPVAIVMQTATEGTDIPVVFSAVTDPVGAGLVDSMDAPGGNITGTSDALDTASIMELMKAQNPQLAKIGLLYDTAQDSSELAIEEAKAWCEENQVEYVEKTGSTTEDIQLAADSLAAEKVDAVFTPTDNSIMTAELTIYETFADAGIPHYCGADSFALNGAFCGYGVDYANLGVMTGDMVVDILVNGADPAETPVQTFDNGIATINTEICEELGLDVETVKATFEPLCTQVKEIQTAEEFE
;
A
#
# COMPACT_ATOMS: atom_id res chain seq x y z
N MET A 1 31.55 13.71 -53.42
CA MET A 1 32.44 14.85 -53.62
C MET A 1 32.70 15.54 -52.31
N MET A 2 33.87 15.61 -52.01
CA MET A 2 34.92 16.34 -51.27
C MET A 2 34.99 16.02 -49.77
N LYS A 3 35.90 15.24 -49.35
CA LYS A 3 37.39 15.37 -49.05
C LYS A 3 37.70 16.25 -47.79
N ARG A 4 38.14 15.53 -46.72
CA ARG A 4 39.42 15.66 -46.00
C ARG A 4 39.64 16.96 -45.16
N LYS A 5 40.07 16.89 -43.92
CA LYS A 5 41.46 16.60 -43.46
C LYS A 5 41.55 16.37 -41.96
N MET A 6 42.41 15.37 -41.65
CA MET A 6 43.09 15.13 -40.34
C MET A 6 44.04 16.24 -39.97
N ALA A 7 44.30 16.46 -38.66
CA ALA A 7 45.59 16.88 -38.16
C ALA A 7 45.81 16.32 -36.75
N ALA A 8 46.76 15.46 -36.64
CA ALA A 8 47.40 15.00 -35.39
C ALA A 8 48.55 15.94 -35.05
N CYS A 9 48.77 16.19 -33.76
CA CYS A 9 50.07 16.66 -33.26
C CYS A 9 50.40 15.94 -31.97
N LEU A 10 51.39 15.07 -32.07
CA LEU A 10 52.23 14.57 -30.95
C LEU A 10 53.18 15.71 -30.49
N PHE A 11 53.40 15.77 -29.16
CA PHE A 11 54.72 16.18 -28.64
C PHE A 11 55.05 15.42 -27.35
N ALA A 12 56.24 14.88 -27.35
CA ALA A 12 56.84 14.01 -26.33
C ALA A 12 57.78 14.79 -25.41
N GLY A 13 57.89 14.32 -24.16
CA GLY A 13 59.15 14.23 -23.44
C GLY A 13 59.55 15.40 -22.55
N VAL A 14 59.84 15.15 -21.31
CA VAL A 14 61.21 15.09 -20.74
C VAL A 14 61.14 14.71 -19.25
N LEU A 15 61.88 13.71 -18.87
CA LEU A 15 62.27 13.31 -17.51
C LEU A 15 63.07 14.40 -16.79
N GLY A 16 62.90 14.48 -15.46
CA GLY A 16 63.76 15.23 -14.58
C GLY A 16 63.66 14.78 -13.13
N THR A 17 64.44 13.79 -12.77
CA THR A 17 64.77 13.38 -11.40
C THR A 17 65.67 14.38 -10.71
N LEU A 18 65.33 14.80 -9.47
CA LEU A 18 66.30 15.26 -8.49
C LEU A 18 65.80 15.02 -7.06
N MET A 19 66.51 14.12 -6.34
CA MET A 19 66.48 13.99 -4.90
C MET A 19 67.24 15.13 -4.26
N LEU A 20 66.76 15.62 -3.12
CA LEU A 20 67.61 16.07 -2.02
C LEU A 20 66.84 16.15 -0.70
N ALA A 21 67.43 15.53 0.29
CA ALA A 21 66.96 15.43 1.66
C ALA A 21 67.17 16.75 2.42
N GLY A 22 66.27 17.02 3.42
CA GLY A 22 66.43 18.07 4.40
C GLY A 22 65.48 17.87 5.57
N CYS A 23 66.02 17.52 6.72
CA CYS A 23 65.34 17.38 8.02
C CYS A 23 64.88 18.72 8.57
N GLY A 24 63.75 18.67 9.31
CA GLY A 24 63.60 19.50 10.52
C GLY A 24 62.28 20.22 10.69
N GLY A 25 61.54 19.88 11.75
CA GLY A 25 60.65 20.83 12.42
C GLY A 25 59.21 20.39 12.55
N ALA A 26 58.81 20.03 13.76
CA ALA A 26 57.49 19.68 14.21
C ALA A 26 56.44 20.79 13.96
N GLY A 27 55.27 20.40 13.53
CA GLY A 27 54.08 21.23 13.41
C GLY A 27 52.90 20.28 13.19
N ASP A 28 52.33 19.84 14.27
CA ASP A 28 51.08 19.10 14.33
C ASP A 28 49.94 19.98 13.76
N GLN A 29 49.46 19.65 12.58
CA GLN A 29 48.13 20.03 12.12
C GLN A 29 47.52 18.80 11.53
N GLY A 30 46.67 18.16 12.40
CA GLY A 30 45.81 17.08 12.00
C GLY A 30 44.96 17.50 10.79
N SER A 31 45.35 17.00 9.64
CA SER A 31 44.47 16.89 8.49
C SER A 31 43.47 15.82 8.87
N ALA A 32 42.30 16.23 9.37
CA ALA A 32 41.16 15.37 9.40
C ALA A 32 40.87 14.94 7.97
N SER A 33 41.35 13.79 7.59
CA SER A 33 40.76 13.02 6.51
C SER A 33 39.27 12.89 6.88
N ALA A 34 38.42 13.51 6.11
CA ALA A 34 37.04 13.11 6.07
C ALA A 34 37.08 11.62 5.69
N GLU A 35 36.97 10.74 6.67
CA GLU A 35 36.53 9.38 6.47
C GLU A 35 35.13 9.54 5.82
N ASN A 36 35.06 9.20 4.53
CA ASN A 36 33.79 8.84 3.94
C ASN A 36 33.28 7.66 4.80
N ALA A 37 32.37 7.92 5.69
CA ALA A 37 31.56 6.89 6.29
C ALA A 37 30.82 6.25 5.12
N SER A 38 31.36 5.18 4.54
CA SER A 38 30.58 4.26 3.74
C SER A 38 29.74 3.49 4.74
N GLY A 39 28.56 3.99 5.06
CA GLY A 39 27.56 3.24 5.79
C GLY A 39 27.25 1.95 5.01
N ASP A 40 26.83 0.91 5.71
CA ASP A 40 26.34 -0.30 5.06
C ASP A 40 25.17 0.08 4.13
N VAL A 41 25.14 -0.54 2.95
CA VAL A 41 24.09 -0.31 1.93
C VAL A 41 23.21 -1.55 1.89
N TYR A 42 21.93 -1.34 2.16
CA TYR A 42 20.89 -2.38 2.09
C TYR A 42 20.02 -2.15 0.86
N LYS A 43 19.87 -3.17 0.03
CA LYS A 43 18.96 -3.15 -1.14
C LYS A 43 17.56 -3.49 -0.70
N VAL A 44 16.66 -2.54 -0.79
CA VAL A 44 15.26 -2.71 -0.39
C VAL A 44 14.38 -2.77 -1.62
N GLY A 45 13.89 -3.95 -1.97
CA GLY A 45 12.91 -4.11 -3.04
C GLY A 45 11.54 -3.61 -2.53
N ILE A 46 10.98 -2.58 -3.13
CA ILE A 46 9.62 -2.12 -2.83
C ILE A 46 8.75 -2.44 -4.04
N VAL A 47 7.74 -3.29 -3.85
CA VAL A 47 6.84 -3.70 -4.92
C VAL A 47 5.41 -3.29 -4.58
N ASN A 48 4.88 -2.34 -5.36
CA ASN A 48 3.49 -1.90 -5.27
C ASN A 48 2.62 -2.68 -6.25
N TYR A 49 1.38 -3.03 -5.83
CA TYR A 49 0.47 -3.78 -6.69
C TYR A 49 -0.09 -2.94 -7.83
N VAL A 50 -0.60 -1.75 -7.50
CA VAL A 50 -1.28 -0.87 -8.47
C VAL A 50 -1.10 0.59 -8.06
N ASP A 51 -1.30 1.49 -8.99
CA ASP A 51 -1.30 2.93 -8.74
C ASP A 51 -2.64 3.33 -8.12
N ASP A 52 -2.65 3.40 -6.79
CA ASP A 52 -3.79 3.78 -5.95
C ASP A 52 -3.33 4.72 -4.84
N ALA A 53 -4.17 5.67 -4.48
CA ALA A 53 -3.81 6.73 -3.56
C ALA A 53 -3.44 6.23 -2.15
N SER A 54 -4.16 5.23 -1.59
CA SER A 54 -3.83 4.64 -0.28
C SER A 54 -2.52 3.84 -0.34
N LEU A 55 -2.34 3.02 -1.39
CA LEU A 55 -1.10 2.25 -1.57
C LEU A 55 0.10 3.17 -1.82
N ASN A 56 -0.08 4.26 -2.56
CA ASN A 56 0.96 5.26 -2.79
C ASN A 56 1.34 5.98 -1.49
N GLN A 57 0.41 6.28 -0.59
CA GLN A 57 0.72 6.79 0.75
C GLN A 57 1.63 5.82 1.53
N ILE A 58 1.38 4.52 1.44
CA ILE A 58 2.24 3.51 2.07
C ILE A 58 3.66 3.61 1.50
N VAL A 59 3.82 3.56 0.16
CA VAL A 59 5.12 3.67 -0.52
C VAL A 59 5.89 4.90 -0.06
N GLU A 60 5.25 6.06 -0.13
CA GLU A 60 5.89 7.33 0.26
C GLU A 60 6.35 7.36 1.71
N ASN A 61 5.54 6.83 2.63
CA ASN A 61 5.87 6.86 4.04
C ASN A 61 6.89 5.80 4.42
N ILE A 62 6.93 4.64 3.74
CA ILE A 62 8.04 3.68 3.84
C ILE A 62 9.35 4.36 3.42
N GLN A 63 9.37 5.01 2.26
CA GLN A 63 10.57 5.69 1.74
C GLN A 63 11.05 6.79 2.68
N LYS A 64 10.15 7.64 3.17
CA LYS A 64 10.47 8.70 4.14
C LYS A 64 11.03 8.14 5.45
N GLU A 65 10.48 7.03 5.95
CA GLU A 65 10.95 6.40 7.18
C GLU A 65 12.32 5.76 6.99
N LEU A 66 12.54 5.07 5.86
CA LEU A 66 13.85 4.50 5.52
C LEU A 66 14.93 5.58 5.38
N ASP A 67 14.60 6.73 4.77
CA ASP A 67 15.52 7.86 4.67
C ASP A 67 15.87 8.42 6.07
N ALA A 68 14.85 8.64 6.90
CA ALA A 68 15.05 9.17 8.26
C ALA A 68 15.89 8.22 9.12
N LYS A 69 15.60 6.92 9.08
CA LYS A 69 16.37 5.89 9.79
C LYS A 69 17.79 5.72 9.22
N GLY A 70 17.93 5.83 7.90
CA GLY A 70 19.22 5.80 7.24
C GLY A 70 20.14 6.92 7.73
N GLU A 71 19.61 8.15 7.86
CA GLU A 71 20.34 9.29 8.43
C GLU A 71 20.69 9.06 9.92
N GLU A 72 19.73 8.54 10.72
CA GLU A 72 19.91 8.29 12.15
C GLU A 72 20.98 7.22 12.41
N LEU A 73 20.95 6.12 11.65
CA LEU A 73 21.81 4.95 11.84
C LEU A 73 23.13 5.00 11.06
N GLY A 74 23.27 5.94 10.12
CA GLY A 74 24.45 6.09 9.27
C GLY A 74 24.57 4.96 8.22
N VAL A 75 23.46 4.42 7.76
CA VAL A 75 23.34 3.39 6.72
C VAL A 75 22.58 3.93 5.51
N ILE A 76 22.57 3.19 4.42
CA ILE A 76 21.83 3.57 3.20
C ILE A 76 20.85 2.43 2.87
N PHE A 77 19.57 2.79 2.75
CA PHE A 77 18.55 1.92 2.20
C PHE A 77 18.34 2.28 0.73
N ASP A 78 18.89 1.45 -0.16
CA ASP A 78 18.76 1.64 -1.61
C ASP A 78 17.46 1.02 -2.11
N TYR A 79 16.38 1.80 -2.07
CA TYR A 79 15.07 1.42 -2.60
C TYR A 79 14.82 2.04 -3.98
N GLU A 80 15.41 3.16 -4.34
CA GLU A 80 15.16 3.86 -5.60
C GLU A 80 15.48 2.99 -6.82
N ASN A 81 16.50 2.12 -6.72
CA ASN A 81 16.92 1.21 -7.78
C ASN A 81 16.10 -0.10 -7.81
N TYR A 82 15.25 -0.34 -6.82
CA TYR A 82 14.50 -1.59 -6.63
C TYR A 82 13.01 -1.37 -6.36
N TYR A 83 12.48 -0.19 -6.71
CA TYR A 83 11.05 0.10 -6.69
C TYR A 83 10.41 -0.34 -7.99
N ASP A 84 9.33 -1.10 -7.89
CA ASP A 84 8.52 -1.56 -9.02
C ASP A 84 7.03 -1.45 -8.71
N ASN A 85 6.22 -1.25 -9.74
CA ASN A 85 4.77 -1.26 -9.66
C ASN A 85 4.19 -2.24 -10.71
N ALA A 86 3.39 -3.18 -10.24
CA ALA A 86 2.83 -4.24 -11.10
C ALA A 86 1.66 -3.77 -11.97
N GLN A 87 1.11 -2.57 -11.74
CA GLN A 87 -0.01 -2.00 -12.48
C GLN A 87 -1.25 -2.91 -12.52
N GLY A 88 -1.47 -3.70 -11.46
CA GLY A 88 -2.56 -4.67 -11.38
C GLY A 88 -2.41 -5.88 -12.31
N ASP A 89 -1.26 -6.05 -12.99
CA ASP A 89 -1.03 -7.15 -13.94
C ASP A 89 -0.22 -8.29 -13.29
N SER A 90 -0.85 -9.45 -13.18
CA SER A 90 -0.22 -10.63 -12.58
C SER A 90 1.00 -11.13 -13.36
N SER A 91 1.08 -10.91 -14.67
CA SER A 91 2.24 -11.32 -15.48
C SER A 91 3.41 -10.39 -15.22
N VAL A 92 3.15 -9.08 -15.10
CA VAL A 92 4.15 -8.07 -14.72
C VAL A 92 4.63 -8.35 -13.30
N LEU A 93 3.70 -8.62 -12.35
CA LEU A 93 4.04 -8.95 -10.97
C LEU A 93 4.98 -10.15 -10.87
N ASN A 94 4.70 -11.24 -11.60
CA ASN A 94 5.58 -12.40 -11.61
C ASN A 94 6.98 -12.10 -12.19
N GLN A 95 7.06 -11.20 -13.19
CA GLN A 95 8.36 -10.77 -13.73
C GLN A 95 9.13 -9.94 -12.69
N ILE A 96 8.46 -8.98 -12.04
CA ILE A 96 9.05 -8.17 -10.97
C ILE A 96 9.59 -9.07 -9.86
N ALA A 97 8.82 -10.06 -9.42
CA ALA A 97 9.25 -10.99 -8.38
C ALA A 97 10.54 -11.75 -8.75
N ALA A 98 10.62 -12.23 -10.00
CA ALA A 98 11.82 -12.89 -10.50
C ALA A 98 13.02 -11.92 -10.55
N ASP A 99 12.80 -10.67 -10.93
CA ASP A 99 13.85 -9.64 -11.03
C ASP A 99 14.36 -9.24 -9.62
N GLN A 100 13.47 -9.08 -8.62
CA GLN A 100 13.85 -8.80 -7.23
C GLN A 100 14.76 -9.91 -6.66
N VAL A 101 14.39 -11.18 -6.87
CA VAL A 101 15.22 -12.33 -6.45
C VAL A 101 16.54 -12.37 -7.21
N ALA A 102 16.55 -12.13 -8.52
CA ALA A 102 17.77 -12.11 -9.32
C ALA A 102 18.73 -10.98 -8.94
N ASN A 103 18.20 -9.85 -8.49
CA ASN A 103 18.98 -8.71 -8.00
C ASN A 103 19.59 -8.95 -6.61
N ASN A 104 19.21 -10.04 -5.94
CA ASN A 104 19.57 -10.36 -4.56
C ASN A 104 19.37 -9.15 -3.65
N VAL A 105 18.13 -8.68 -3.57
CA VAL A 105 17.76 -7.65 -2.61
C VAL A 105 17.87 -8.19 -1.18
N ASP A 106 18.15 -7.34 -0.21
CA ASP A 106 18.32 -7.75 1.18
C ASP A 106 16.97 -7.95 1.90
N VAL A 107 15.91 -7.33 1.38
CA VAL A 107 14.51 -7.49 1.81
C VAL A 107 13.58 -7.13 0.65
N VAL A 108 12.40 -7.74 0.62
CA VAL A 108 11.30 -7.28 -0.25
C VAL A 108 10.17 -6.72 0.63
N VAL A 109 9.76 -5.50 0.34
CA VAL A 109 8.53 -4.90 0.84
C VAL A 109 7.42 -5.17 -0.18
N ALA A 110 6.43 -5.96 0.23
CA ALA A 110 5.34 -6.42 -0.64
C ALA A 110 4.05 -5.68 -0.27
N ILE A 111 3.60 -4.74 -1.11
CA ILE A 111 2.45 -3.89 -0.84
C ILE A 111 1.20 -4.48 -1.50
N ALA A 112 0.19 -4.76 -0.70
CA ALA A 112 -1.07 -5.46 -0.96
C ALA A 112 -0.94 -7.00 -1.04
N SER A 113 -2.04 -7.70 -0.73
CA SER A 113 -2.10 -9.18 -0.65
C SER A 113 -1.60 -9.90 -1.90
N PRO A 114 -1.95 -9.48 -3.15
CA PRO A 114 -1.46 -10.16 -4.35
C PRO A 114 0.07 -10.14 -4.47
N VAL A 115 0.72 -9.05 -4.06
CA VAL A 115 2.18 -8.95 -4.08
C VAL A 115 2.81 -9.86 -3.04
N ALA A 116 2.26 -9.85 -1.81
CA ALA A 116 2.76 -10.67 -0.71
C ALA A 116 2.73 -12.17 -1.07
N ILE A 117 1.64 -12.66 -1.67
CA ILE A 117 1.46 -14.05 -2.11
C ILE A 117 2.50 -14.44 -3.17
N VAL A 118 2.71 -13.58 -4.17
CA VAL A 118 3.68 -13.85 -5.24
C VAL A 118 5.11 -13.79 -4.69
N MET A 119 5.43 -12.82 -3.83
CA MET A 119 6.77 -12.68 -3.24
C MET A 119 7.09 -13.81 -2.28
N GLN A 120 6.15 -14.30 -1.47
CA GLN A 120 6.34 -15.48 -0.64
C GLN A 120 6.79 -16.68 -1.48
N THR A 121 6.09 -16.93 -2.59
CA THR A 121 6.42 -18.01 -3.51
C THR A 121 7.78 -17.81 -4.20
N ALA A 122 8.08 -16.59 -4.65
CA ALA A 122 9.30 -16.28 -5.36
C ALA A 122 10.55 -16.36 -4.48
N THR A 123 10.42 -16.03 -3.19
CA THR A 123 11.52 -16.06 -2.22
C THR A 123 11.69 -17.43 -1.53
N GLU A 124 10.82 -18.41 -1.82
CA GLU A 124 10.94 -19.76 -1.25
C GLU A 124 12.31 -20.38 -1.54
N GLY A 125 12.98 -20.81 -0.49
CA GLY A 125 14.31 -21.41 -0.58
C GLY A 125 15.46 -20.39 -0.78
N THR A 126 15.18 -19.11 -0.66
CA THR A 126 16.18 -18.04 -0.56
C THR A 126 16.30 -17.55 0.89
N ASP A 127 17.28 -16.71 1.17
CA ASP A 127 17.44 -16.04 2.47
C ASP A 127 16.81 -14.62 2.46
N ILE A 128 16.02 -14.26 1.44
CA ILE A 128 15.42 -12.94 1.29
C ILE A 128 14.16 -12.86 2.14
N PRO A 129 14.11 -12.03 3.19
CA PRO A 129 12.90 -11.80 3.96
C PRO A 129 11.87 -10.98 3.16
N VAL A 130 10.59 -11.22 3.47
CA VAL A 130 9.49 -10.44 2.92
C VAL A 130 8.79 -9.70 4.05
N VAL A 131 8.62 -8.39 3.90
CA VAL A 131 7.81 -7.56 4.78
C VAL A 131 6.59 -7.10 3.99
N PHE A 132 5.43 -7.66 4.27
CA PHE A 132 4.22 -7.20 3.59
C PHE A 132 3.66 -5.93 4.24
N SER A 133 2.91 -5.17 3.45
CA SER A 133 2.19 -3.98 3.89
C SER A 133 0.78 -3.99 3.31
N ALA A 134 -0.22 -3.63 4.10
CA ALA A 134 -1.63 -3.68 3.71
C ALA A 134 -2.07 -5.06 3.20
N VAL A 135 -1.87 -6.07 4.02
CA VAL A 135 -2.46 -7.40 3.81
C VAL A 135 -3.62 -7.58 4.77
N THR A 136 -4.82 -7.75 4.23
CA THR A 136 -6.06 -7.75 5.02
C THR A 136 -6.22 -9.00 5.88
N ASP A 137 -5.94 -10.19 5.33
CA ASP A 137 -5.99 -11.46 6.06
C ASP A 137 -4.73 -12.31 5.77
N PRO A 138 -3.62 -12.04 6.45
CA PRO A 138 -2.36 -12.75 6.19
C PRO A 138 -2.40 -14.22 6.62
N VAL A 139 -3.26 -14.60 7.55
CA VAL A 139 -3.45 -15.99 7.98
C VAL A 139 -4.31 -16.74 6.96
N GLY A 140 -5.45 -16.18 6.56
CA GLY A 140 -6.33 -16.77 5.54
C GLY A 140 -5.65 -16.89 4.18
N ALA A 141 -4.81 -15.92 3.80
CA ALA A 141 -3.99 -15.98 2.59
C ALA A 141 -2.82 -17.00 2.69
N GLY A 142 -2.60 -17.63 3.84
CA GLY A 142 -1.54 -18.61 4.04
C GLY A 142 -0.12 -18.01 4.04
N LEU A 143 0.00 -16.72 4.29
CA LEU A 143 1.29 -16.02 4.35
C LEU A 143 2.01 -16.28 5.68
N VAL A 144 1.27 -16.38 6.77
CA VAL A 144 1.79 -16.59 8.12
C VAL A 144 1.01 -17.68 8.85
N ASP A 145 1.67 -18.38 9.79
CA ASP A 145 1.02 -19.40 10.62
C ASP A 145 0.03 -18.75 11.61
N SER A 146 0.40 -17.60 12.17
CA SER A 146 -0.45 -16.77 13.03
C SER A 146 0.06 -15.33 13.07
N MET A 147 -0.78 -14.40 13.55
CA MET A 147 -0.42 -12.99 13.71
C MET A 147 0.72 -12.79 14.72
N ASP A 148 0.75 -13.57 15.80
CA ASP A 148 1.76 -13.47 16.86
C ASP A 148 3.08 -14.15 16.52
N ALA A 149 3.06 -15.19 15.67
CA ALA A 149 4.22 -15.97 15.26
C ALA A 149 4.07 -16.39 13.79
N PRO A 150 4.62 -15.59 12.87
CA PRO A 150 4.50 -15.83 11.42
C PRO A 150 5.04 -17.17 10.94
N GLY A 151 6.16 -17.64 11.50
CA GLY A 151 6.69 -19.00 11.29
C GLY A 151 7.54 -19.20 10.04
N GLY A 152 7.58 -18.24 9.13
CA GLY A 152 8.34 -18.27 7.87
C GLY A 152 9.29 -17.09 7.70
N ASN A 153 9.78 -16.87 6.47
CA ASN A 153 10.60 -15.70 6.14
C ASN A 153 9.76 -14.45 5.80
N ILE A 154 8.51 -14.41 6.24
CA ILE A 154 7.56 -13.35 5.92
C ILE A 154 6.83 -12.87 7.15
N THR A 155 6.71 -11.56 7.30
CA THR A 155 5.93 -10.84 8.30
C THR A 155 5.48 -9.51 7.71
N GLY A 156 4.82 -8.63 8.48
CA GLY A 156 4.45 -7.32 7.97
C GLY A 156 3.38 -6.60 8.77
N THR A 157 2.65 -5.73 8.08
CA THR A 157 1.57 -4.90 8.63
C THR A 157 0.25 -5.21 7.95
N SER A 158 -0.79 -5.43 8.75
CA SER A 158 -2.14 -5.76 8.26
C SER A 158 -3.06 -4.56 8.33
N ASP A 159 -3.87 -4.38 7.29
CA ASP A 159 -4.98 -3.44 7.22
C ASP A 159 -6.33 -4.16 7.44
N ALA A 160 -6.34 -5.19 8.26
CA ALA A 160 -7.55 -5.98 8.58
C ALA A 160 -8.77 -5.09 8.75
N LEU A 161 -9.85 -5.41 8.07
CA LEU A 161 -11.04 -4.58 8.00
C LEU A 161 -12.02 -4.94 9.13
N ASP A 162 -12.56 -3.93 9.83
CA ASP A 162 -13.71 -4.10 10.72
C ASP A 162 -15.01 -3.96 9.93
N THR A 163 -15.37 -5.04 9.23
CA THR A 163 -16.56 -5.11 8.39
C THR A 163 -17.82 -4.83 9.17
N ALA A 164 -17.91 -5.32 10.41
CA ALA A 164 -19.09 -5.11 11.26
C ALA A 164 -19.33 -3.62 11.54
N SER A 165 -18.26 -2.87 11.82
CA SER A 165 -18.35 -1.41 12.01
C SER A 165 -18.85 -0.69 10.77
N ILE A 166 -18.44 -1.09 9.58
CA ILE A 166 -18.94 -0.50 8.31
C ILE A 166 -20.44 -0.76 8.17
N MET A 167 -20.90 -1.97 8.45
CA MET A 167 -22.31 -2.33 8.40
C MET A 167 -23.14 -1.52 9.43
N GLU A 168 -22.58 -1.27 10.62
CA GLU A 168 -23.22 -0.42 11.63
C GLU A 168 -23.27 1.06 11.19
N LEU A 169 -22.27 1.58 10.45
CA LEU A 169 -22.34 2.91 9.85
C LEU A 169 -23.49 3.00 8.83
N MET A 170 -23.66 2.00 7.97
CA MET A 170 -24.78 1.94 7.02
C MET A 170 -26.13 1.97 7.75
N LYS A 171 -26.27 1.17 8.81
CA LYS A 171 -27.48 1.09 9.61
C LYS A 171 -27.75 2.37 10.41
N ALA A 172 -26.72 3.01 10.93
CA ALA A 172 -26.85 4.29 11.63
C ALA A 172 -27.29 5.40 10.68
N GLN A 173 -26.72 5.44 9.46
CA GLN A 173 -27.11 6.40 8.43
C GLN A 173 -28.51 6.15 7.89
N ASN A 174 -28.89 4.88 7.70
CA ASN A 174 -30.23 4.48 7.27
C ASN A 174 -30.85 3.46 8.26
N PRO A 175 -31.59 3.92 9.29
CA PRO A 175 -32.24 3.00 10.24
C PRO A 175 -33.32 2.07 9.61
N GLN A 176 -33.68 2.29 8.34
CA GLN A 176 -34.60 1.45 7.58
C GLN A 176 -33.86 0.58 6.55
N LEU A 177 -32.55 0.41 6.70
CA LEU A 177 -31.71 -0.41 5.83
C LEU A 177 -32.32 -1.82 5.70
N ALA A 178 -32.70 -2.19 4.49
CA ALA A 178 -33.40 -3.44 4.21
C ALA A 178 -32.68 -4.32 3.21
N LYS A 179 -31.89 -3.73 2.28
CA LYS A 179 -31.19 -4.47 1.22
C LYS A 179 -29.84 -3.83 0.89
N ILE A 180 -28.77 -4.60 0.92
CA ILE A 180 -27.39 -4.17 0.62
C ILE A 180 -26.89 -4.85 -0.65
N GLY A 181 -26.15 -4.10 -1.48
CA GLY A 181 -25.32 -4.64 -2.55
C GLY A 181 -23.94 -4.99 -2.03
N LEU A 182 -23.42 -6.17 -2.37
CA LEU A 182 -22.05 -6.57 -2.14
C LEU A 182 -21.33 -6.58 -3.49
N LEU A 183 -20.35 -5.68 -3.67
CA LEU A 183 -19.59 -5.52 -4.92
C LEU A 183 -18.13 -5.86 -4.68
N TYR A 184 -17.62 -6.87 -5.36
CA TYR A 184 -16.25 -7.35 -5.16
C TYR A 184 -15.75 -8.19 -6.35
N ASP A 185 -14.44 -8.44 -6.39
CA ASP A 185 -13.81 -9.39 -7.30
C ASP A 185 -13.50 -10.69 -6.58
N THR A 186 -14.02 -11.80 -7.07
CA THR A 186 -13.79 -13.14 -6.50
C THR A 186 -12.36 -13.64 -6.63
N ALA A 187 -11.52 -12.95 -7.39
CA ALA A 187 -10.09 -13.24 -7.52
C ALA A 187 -9.21 -12.47 -6.52
N GLN A 188 -9.81 -11.61 -5.68
CA GLN A 188 -9.10 -10.85 -4.65
C GLN A 188 -9.24 -11.54 -3.28
N ASP A 189 -8.15 -12.15 -2.79
CA ASP A 189 -8.14 -12.81 -1.47
C ASP A 189 -8.48 -11.84 -0.34
N SER A 190 -8.14 -10.54 -0.48
CA SER A 190 -8.47 -9.49 0.48
C SER A 190 -9.98 -9.27 0.67
N SER A 191 -10.81 -9.72 -0.27
CA SER A 191 -12.26 -9.52 -0.22
C SER A 191 -13.01 -10.65 0.47
N GLU A 192 -12.46 -11.88 0.50
CA GLU A 192 -13.17 -13.10 0.89
C GLU A 192 -13.75 -13.01 2.31
N LEU A 193 -12.88 -12.75 3.30
CA LEU A 193 -13.29 -12.69 4.71
C LEU A 193 -14.33 -11.58 4.95
N ALA A 194 -14.08 -10.38 4.43
CA ALA A 194 -14.97 -9.24 4.64
C ALA A 194 -16.36 -9.46 4.01
N ILE A 195 -16.44 -10.12 2.86
CA ILE A 195 -17.72 -10.48 2.23
C ILE A 195 -18.47 -11.53 3.04
N GLU A 196 -17.78 -12.53 3.60
CA GLU A 196 -18.43 -13.52 4.49
C GLU A 196 -18.94 -12.87 5.78
N GLU A 197 -18.18 -11.97 6.38
CA GLU A 197 -18.60 -11.20 7.57
C GLU A 197 -19.79 -10.29 7.26
N ALA A 198 -19.79 -9.61 6.11
CA ALA A 198 -20.92 -8.78 5.67
C ALA A 198 -22.21 -9.61 5.50
N LYS A 199 -22.11 -10.81 4.89
CA LYS A 199 -23.25 -11.73 4.76
C LYS A 199 -23.76 -12.19 6.14
N ALA A 200 -22.86 -12.58 7.03
CA ALA A 200 -23.22 -12.99 8.39
C ALA A 200 -23.93 -11.85 9.14
N TRP A 201 -23.40 -10.63 9.05
CA TRP A 201 -24.05 -9.45 9.65
C TRP A 201 -25.44 -9.21 9.05
N CYS A 202 -25.60 -9.33 7.73
CA CYS A 202 -26.89 -9.19 7.06
C CYS A 202 -27.91 -10.22 7.56
N GLU A 203 -27.51 -11.49 7.70
CA GLU A 203 -28.36 -12.57 8.22
C GLU A 203 -28.80 -12.31 9.66
N GLU A 204 -27.86 -11.89 10.53
CA GLU A 204 -28.15 -11.58 11.94
C GLU A 204 -29.11 -10.37 12.08
N ASN A 205 -28.98 -9.38 11.21
CA ASN A 205 -29.75 -8.14 11.25
C ASN A 205 -31.03 -8.19 10.38
N GLN A 206 -31.30 -9.31 9.70
CA GLN A 206 -32.45 -9.50 8.80
C GLN A 206 -32.48 -8.47 7.64
N VAL A 207 -31.29 -8.15 7.12
CA VAL A 207 -31.07 -7.32 5.94
C VAL A 207 -30.87 -8.23 4.74
N GLU A 208 -31.56 -7.99 3.63
CA GLU A 208 -31.34 -8.71 2.38
C GLU A 208 -30.00 -8.27 1.76
N TYR A 209 -29.31 -9.17 1.05
CA TYR A 209 -28.15 -8.79 0.26
C TYR A 209 -28.21 -9.35 -1.16
N VAL A 210 -27.51 -8.67 -2.06
CA VAL A 210 -27.31 -9.07 -3.46
C VAL A 210 -25.85 -8.96 -3.80
N GLU A 211 -25.28 -10.05 -4.27
CA GLU A 211 -23.89 -10.08 -4.70
C GLU A 211 -23.77 -9.79 -6.19
N LYS A 212 -22.84 -8.91 -6.55
CA LYS A 212 -22.38 -8.70 -7.92
C LYS A 212 -20.87 -8.67 -7.93
N THR A 213 -20.28 -9.30 -8.92
CA THR A 213 -18.84 -9.45 -9.03
C THR A 213 -18.33 -9.00 -10.38
N GLY A 214 -17.10 -8.50 -10.43
CA GLY A 214 -16.42 -8.12 -11.66
C GLY A 214 -14.91 -8.12 -11.46
N SER A 215 -14.16 -8.52 -12.46
CA SER A 215 -12.69 -8.55 -12.46
C SER A 215 -12.06 -7.62 -13.50
N THR A 216 -12.88 -7.01 -14.34
CA THR A 216 -12.48 -5.96 -15.29
C THR A 216 -13.33 -4.72 -15.09
N THR A 217 -12.82 -3.55 -15.47
CA THR A 217 -13.58 -2.29 -15.35
C THR A 217 -14.96 -2.38 -15.99
N GLU A 218 -15.07 -3.05 -17.16
CA GLU A 218 -16.34 -3.25 -17.85
C GLU A 218 -17.30 -4.15 -17.08
N ASP A 219 -16.81 -5.25 -16.48
CA ASP A 219 -17.65 -6.16 -15.68
C ASP A 219 -18.09 -5.46 -14.39
N ILE A 220 -17.20 -4.67 -13.76
CA ILE A 220 -17.48 -3.90 -12.56
C ILE A 220 -18.55 -2.83 -12.84
N GLN A 221 -18.46 -2.12 -13.97
CA GLN A 221 -19.50 -1.17 -14.39
C GLN A 221 -20.85 -1.86 -14.55
N LEU A 222 -20.89 -3.03 -15.21
CA LEU A 222 -22.12 -3.80 -15.38
C LEU A 222 -22.68 -4.29 -14.03
N ALA A 223 -21.81 -4.64 -13.08
CA ALA A 223 -22.19 -5.02 -11.73
C ALA A 223 -22.80 -3.84 -10.97
N ALA A 224 -22.19 -2.64 -11.06
CA ALA A 224 -22.70 -1.41 -10.47
C ALA A 224 -24.07 -1.03 -11.05
N ASP A 225 -24.22 -1.04 -12.38
CA ASP A 225 -25.49 -0.79 -13.09
C ASP A 225 -26.58 -1.77 -12.61
N SER A 226 -26.22 -3.04 -12.42
CA SER A 226 -27.13 -4.06 -11.93
C SER A 226 -27.60 -3.79 -10.49
N LEU A 227 -26.70 -3.38 -9.59
CA LEU A 227 -27.04 -3.02 -8.20
C LEU A 227 -27.93 -1.80 -8.16
N ALA A 228 -27.65 -0.78 -8.97
CA ALA A 228 -28.50 0.40 -9.10
C ALA A 228 -29.92 0.05 -9.59
N ALA A 229 -30.02 -0.84 -10.60
CA ALA A 229 -31.32 -1.30 -11.09
C ALA A 229 -32.12 -2.13 -10.07
N GLU A 230 -31.43 -2.85 -9.19
CA GLU A 230 -32.03 -3.63 -8.09
C GLU A 230 -32.46 -2.77 -6.90
N LYS A 231 -32.11 -1.47 -6.91
CA LYS A 231 -32.47 -0.47 -5.89
C LYS A 231 -32.08 -0.92 -4.49
N VAL A 232 -30.81 -1.29 -4.32
CA VAL A 232 -30.25 -1.54 -2.99
C VAL A 232 -30.21 -0.24 -2.18
N ASP A 233 -30.27 -0.33 -0.86
CA ASP A 233 -30.25 0.85 0.02
C ASP A 233 -28.83 1.39 0.24
N ALA A 234 -27.82 0.54 0.08
CA ALA A 234 -26.39 0.86 0.15
C ALA A 234 -25.58 -0.21 -0.58
N VAL A 235 -24.33 0.11 -0.94
CA VAL A 235 -23.36 -0.84 -1.48
C VAL A 235 -22.17 -0.94 -0.53
N PHE A 236 -21.65 -2.14 -0.35
CA PHE A 236 -20.41 -2.44 0.34
C PHE A 236 -19.37 -3.03 -0.61
N THR A 237 -18.17 -2.49 -0.55
CA THR A 237 -16.97 -3.04 -1.18
C THR A 237 -15.85 -3.13 -0.13
N PRO A 238 -15.21 -4.30 0.07
CA PRO A 238 -14.05 -4.41 0.97
C PRO A 238 -12.79 -3.71 0.41
N THR A 239 -11.60 -4.04 0.92
CA THR A 239 -10.31 -3.59 0.39
C THR A 239 -9.97 -4.29 -0.94
N ASP A 240 -10.81 -4.14 -1.94
CA ASP A 240 -10.75 -4.81 -3.24
C ASP A 240 -10.01 -3.95 -4.28
N ASN A 241 -8.83 -4.39 -4.69
CA ASN A 241 -7.99 -3.62 -5.62
C ASN A 241 -8.59 -3.48 -7.02
N SER A 242 -9.39 -4.46 -7.47
CA SER A 242 -10.04 -4.40 -8.78
C SER A 242 -11.16 -3.35 -8.80
N ILE A 243 -11.98 -3.33 -7.75
CA ILE A 243 -13.06 -2.33 -7.60
C ILE A 243 -12.45 -0.95 -7.36
N MET A 244 -11.42 -0.84 -6.51
CA MET A 244 -10.73 0.41 -6.21
C MET A 244 -10.22 1.10 -7.48
N THR A 245 -9.57 0.35 -8.37
CA THR A 245 -9.10 0.86 -9.66
C THR A 245 -10.25 1.34 -10.57
N ALA A 246 -11.44 0.77 -10.41
CA ALA A 246 -12.61 1.10 -11.21
C ALA A 246 -13.49 2.21 -10.59
N GLU A 247 -13.24 2.64 -9.33
CA GLU A 247 -14.14 3.51 -8.57
C GLU A 247 -14.48 4.81 -9.30
N LEU A 248 -13.48 5.50 -9.85
CA LEU A 248 -13.69 6.71 -10.68
C LEU A 248 -14.61 6.49 -11.90
N THR A 249 -14.85 5.23 -12.30
CA THR A 249 -15.75 4.89 -13.40
C THR A 249 -17.18 4.64 -12.91
N ILE A 250 -17.34 4.10 -11.70
CA ILE A 250 -18.64 3.60 -11.21
C ILE A 250 -19.34 4.52 -10.20
N TYR A 251 -18.63 5.46 -9.55
CA TYR A 251 -19.20 6.25 -8.46
C TYR A 251 -20.45 7.06 -8.89
N GLU A 252 -20.45 7.66 -10.10
CA GLU A 252 -21.60 8.39 -10.63
C GLU A 252 -22.85 7.50 -10.75
N THR A 253 -22.67 6.19 -11.07
CA THR A 253 -23.78 5.24 -11.16
C THR A 253 -24.52 5.11 -9.83
N PHE A 254 -23.79 5.07 -8.72
CA PHE A 254 -24.37 4.97 -7.38
C PHE A 254 -24.92 6.31 -6.90
N ALA A 255 -24.18 7.40 -7.10
CA ALA A 255 -24.61 8.75 -6.73
C ALA A 255 -25.92 9.15 -7.44
N ASP A 256 -26.01 8.97 -8.77
CA ASP A 256 -27.22 9.23 -9.56
C ASP A 256 -28.42 8.36 -9.14
N ALA A 257 -28.15 7.15 -8.68
CA ALA A 257 -29.21 6.26 -8.16
C ALA A 257 -29.62 6.58 -6.70
N GLY A 258 -28.90 7.50 -6.03
CA GLY A 258 -29.11 7.83 -4.62
C GLY A 258 -28.68 6.72 -3.66
N ILE A 259 -27.68 5.92 -4.04
CA ILE A 259 -27.18 4.76 -3.29
C ILE A 259 -25.81 5.09 -2.70
N PRO A 260 -25.65 5.20 -1.37
CA PRO A 260 -24.34 5.42 -0.76
C PRO A 260 -23.45 4.17 -0.90
N HIS A 261 -22.22 4.37 -1.36
CA HIS A 261 -21.18 3.35 -1.49
C HIS A 261 -20.20 3.44 -0.31
N TYR A 262 -20.10 2.35 0.46
CA TYR A 262 -19.22 2.22 1.62
C TYR A 262 -18.09 1.24 1.29
N CYS A 263 -16.86 1.62 1.57
CA CYS A 263 -15.69 0.88 1.13
C CYS A 263 -14.65 0.72 2.22
N GLY A 264 -13.74 -0.26 2.03
CA GLY A 264 -12.73 -0.66 3.00
C GLY A 264 -11.47 0.21 3.04
N ALA A 265 -11.36 1.29 2.27
CA ALA A 265 -10.21 2.19 2.29
C ALA A 265 -10.62 3.64 1.97
N ASP A 266 -9.77 4.59 2.37
CA ASP A 266 -10.02 6.02 2.17
C ASP A 266 -9.84 6.47 0.71
N SER A 267 -9.01 5.77 -0.09
CA SER A 267 -8.88 6.02 -1.53
C SER A 267 -10.19 5.84 -2.30
N PHE A 268 -11.07 4.93 -1.88
CA PHE A 268 -12.40 4.84 -2.48
C PHE A 268 -13.21 6.13 -2.29
N ALA A 269 -13.19 6.70 -1.08
CA ALA A 269 -13.88 7.96 -0.83
C ALA A 269 -13.24 9.10 -1.63
N LEU A 270 -11.90 9.10 -1.78
CA LEU A 270 -11.19 10.03 -2.64
C LEU A 270 -11.65 9.92 -4.10
N ASN A 271 -11.87 8.70 -4.58
CA ASN A 271 -12.29 8.43 -5.96
C ASN A 271 -13.81 8.44 -6.17
N GLY A 272 -14.59 8.91 -5.21
CA GLY A 272 -16.01 9.18 -5.37
C GLY A 272 -16.97 8.22 -4.66
N ALA A 273 -16.48 7.25 -3.84
CA ALA A 273 -17.38 6.56 -2.93
C ALA A 273 -17.87 7.49 -1.82
N PHE A 274 -19.03 7.22 -1.26
CA PHE A 274 -19.62 8.02 -0.18
C PHE A 274 -18.78 8.00 1.10
N CYS A 275 -18.28 6.82 1.48
CA CYS A 275 -17.51 6.65 2.71
C CYS A 275 -16.47 5.54 2.57
N GLY A 276 -15.21 5.88 2.79
CA GLY A 276 -14.14 4.94 3.04
C GLY A 276 -13.98 4.70 4.55
N TYR A 277 -13.72 3.47 4.96
CA TYR A 277 -13.50 3.13 6.36
C TYR A 277 -12.27 2.22 6.48
N GLY A 278 -11.37 2.52 7.41
CA GLY A 278 -10.16 1.69 7.54
C GLY A 278 -9.14 2.27 8.50
N VAL A 279 -7.88 2.00 8.20
CA VAL A 279 -6.69 2.39 8.96
C VAL A 279 -6.08 3.69 8.42
N ASP A 280 -5.07 4.21 9.12
CA ASP A 280 -4.22 5.29 8.62
C ASP A 280 -3.09 4.70 7.76
N TYR A 281 -3.21 4.77 6.44
CA TYR A 281 -2.26 4.18 5.50
C TYR A 281 -0.89 4.87 5.52
N ALA A 282 -0.83 6.16 5.88
CA ALA A 282 0.45 6.84 6.07
C ALA A 282 1.20 6.26 7.28
N ASN A 283 0.50 6.07 8.42
CA ASN A 283 1.08 5.45 9.61
C ASN A 283 1.45 3.98 9.35
N LEU A 284 0.66 3.26 8.57
CA LEU A 284 0.96 1.88 8.18
C LEU A 284 2.28 1.80 7.40
N GLY A 285 2.53 2.74 6.50
CA GLY A 285 3.79 2.88 5.78
C GLY A 285 4.99 3.11 6.71
N VAL A 286 4.87 4.03 7.68
CA VAL A 286 5.92 4.28 8.69
C VAL A 286 6.26 3.01 9.47
N MET A 287 5.25 2.30 9.98
CA MET A 287 5.46 1.07 10.75
C MET A 287 6.05 -0.07 9.91
N THR A 288 5.72 -0.13 8.61
CA THR A 288 6.36 -1.07 7.68
C THR A 288 7.85 -0.74 7.49
N GLY A 289 8.18 0.56 7.36
CA GLY A 289 9.56 1.04 7.29
C GLY A 289 10.37 0.68 8.55
N ASP A 290 9.80 0.91 9.73
CA ASP A 290 10.41 0.51 11.02
C ASP A 290 10.69 -1.01 11.06
N MET A 291 9.75 -1.83 10.62
CA MET A 291 9.92 -3.30 10.59
C MET A 291 11.03 -3.73 9.62
N VAL A 292 11.16 -3.08 8.47
CA VAL A 292 12.28 -3.31 7.53
C VAL A 292 13.63 -3.01 8.22
N VAL A 293 13.72 -1.89 8.94
CA VAL A 293 14.92 -1.53 9.70
C VAL A 293 15.22 -2.55 10.80
N ASP A 294 14.22 -3.01 11.53
CA ASP A 294 14.39 -4.02 12.58
C ASP A 294 14.94 -5.33 12.02
N ILE A 295 14.46 -5.77 10.86
CA ILE A 295 14.96 -6.99 10.21
C ILE A 295 16.38 -6.80 9.67
N LEU A 296 16.64 -5.73 8.93
CA LEU A 296 17.92 -5.54 8.23
C LEU A 296 19.06 -5.11 9.16
N VAL A 297 18.78 -4.21 10.11
CA VAL A 297 19.81 -3.59 10.94
C VAL A 297 19.89 -4.23 12.32
N ASN A 298 18.72 -4.49 12.95
CA ASN A 298 18.66 -5.05 14.31
C ASN A 298 18.66 -6.58 14.31
N GLY A 299 18.51 -7.23 13.15
CA GLY A 299 18.57 -8.69 13.00
C GLY A 299 17.36 -9.40 13.55
N ALA A 300 16.18 -8.75 13.50
CA ALA A 300 14.90 -9.38 13.86
C ALA A 300 14.60 -10.54 12.90
N ASP A 301 14.14 -11.65 13.47
CA ASP A 301 13.72 -12.82 12.66
C ASP A 301 12.27 -12.63 12.20
N PRO A 302 11.98 -12.60 10.89
CA PRO A 302 10.61 -12.52 10.40
C PRO A 302 9.69 -13.58 10.97
N ALA A 303 10.20 -14.80 11.20
CA ALA A 303 9.42 -15.91 11.75
C ALA A 303 8.90 -15.66 13.18
N GLU A 304 9.60 -14.82 13.95
CA GLU A 304 9.29 -14.50 15.35
C GLU A 304 8.78 -13.06 15.51
N THR A 305 8.79 -12.25 14.44
CA THR A 305 8.32 -10.86 14.46
C THR A 305 6.81 -10.83 14.22
N PRO A 306 5.97 -10.46 15.21
CA PRO A 306 4.53 -10.44 15.07
C PRO A 306 4.05 -9.52 13.94
N VAL A 307 3.02 -9.93 13.22
CA VAL A 307 2.31 -9.06 12.28
C VAL A 307 1.67 -7.91 13.07
N GLN A 308 1.92 -6.69 12.62
CA GLN A 308 1.33 -5.52 13.28
C GLN A 308 -0.04 -5.22 12.71
N THR A 309 -0.97 -4.89 13.61
CA THR A 309 -2.31 -4.42 13.29
C THR A 309 -2.50 -3.01 13.84
N PHE A 310 -3.48 -2.30 13.30
CA PHE A 310 -3.76 -0.91 13.65
C PHE A 310 -5.18 -0.77 14.18
N ASP A 311 -5.42 0.29 14.95
CA ASP A 311 -6.79 0.66 15.30
C ASP A 311 -7.53 1.01 14.01
N ASN A 312 -8.46 0.14 13.64
CA ASN A 312 -9.39 0.34 12.56
C ASN A 312 -10.54 1.22 13.06
N GLY A 313 -10.97 2.23 12.31
CA GLY A 313 -12.04 3.07 12.81
C GLY A 313 -12.04 4.50 12.24
N ILE A 314 -11.25 4.77 11.23
CA ILE A 314 -11.29 6.05 10.52
C ILE A 314 -12.35 5.99 9.43
N ALA A 315 -13.41 6.79 9.57
CA ALA A 315 -14.37 7.00 8.50
C ALA A 315 -13.98 8.26 7.72
N THR A 316 -13.77 8.12 6.42
CA THR A 316 -13.48 9.22 5.49
C THR A 316 -14.72 9.46 4.63
N ILE A 317 -15.38 10.60 4.80
CA ILE A 317 -16.61 10.97 4.10
C ILE A 317 -16.26 11.84 2.90
N ASN A 318 -16.75 11.47 1.71
CA ASN A 318 -16.71 12.35 0.55
C ASN A 318 -17.85 13.35 0.63
N THR A 319 -17.51 14.63 0.81
CA THR A 319 -18.48 15.70 1.04
C THR A 319 -19.29 16.04 -0.22
N GLU A 320 -18.70 15.90 -1.41
CA GLU A 320 -19.40 16.13 -2.69
C GLU A 320 -20.46 15.06 -2.91
N ILE A 321 -20.09 13.79 -2.72
CA ILE A 321 -21.03 12.67 -2.86
C ILE A 321 -22.12 12.72 -1.77
N CYS A 322 -21.77 13.14 -0.56
CA CYS A 322 -22.73 13.37 0.51
C CYS A 322 -23.83 14.37 0.07
N GLU A 323 -23.41 15.49 -0.55
CA GLU A 323 -24.35 16.50 -1.08
C GLU A 323 -25.18 15.96 -2.26
N GLU A 324 -24.57 15.20 -3.18
CA GLU A 324 -25.28 14.58 -4.32
C GLU A 324 -26.34 13.58 -3.87
N LEU A 325 -26.06 12.81 -2.82
CA LEU A 325 -27.03 11.92 -2.17
C LEU A 325 -28.11 12.68 -1.39
N GLY A 326 -28.04 14.01 -1.30
CA GLY A 326 -28.96 14.85 -0.55
C GLY A 326 -28.82 14.72 0.97
N LEU A 327 -27.66 14.28 1.43
CA LEU A 327 -27.33 14.14 2.85
C LEU A 327 -26.66 15.43 3.36
N ASP A 328 -26.89 15.75 4.62
CA ASP A 328 -26.21 16.85 5.29
C ASP A 328 -24.93 16.35 5.96
N VAL A 329 -23.77 16.87 5.54
CA VAL A 329 -22.44 16.43 5.97
C VAL A 329 -22.31 16.45 7.50
N GLU A 330 -22.74 17.52 8.16
CA GLU A 330 -22.64 17.64 9.62
C GLU A 330 -23.52 16.60 10.34
N THR A 331 -24.67 16.28 9.75
CA THR A 331 -25.55 15.21 10.29
C THR A 331 -24.91 13.84 10.13
N VAL A 332 -24.28 13.55 8.98
CA VAL A 332 -23.57 12.28 8.75
C VAL A 332 -22.41 12.16 9.73
N LYS A 333 -21.58 13.19 9.89
CA LYS A 333 -20.48 13.24 10.86
C LYS A 333 -20.96 12.94 12.28
N ALA A 334 -21.97 13.67 12.73
CA ALA A 334 -22.53 13.47 14.07
C ALA A 334 -23.09 12.05 14.29
N THR A 335 -23.54 11.40 13.20
CA THR A 335 -24.01 10.00 13.23
C THR A 335 -22.85 9.03 13.34
N PHE A 336 -21.71 9.30 12.66
CA PHE A 336 -20.57 8.41 12.61
C PHE A 336 -19.58 8.59 13.78
N GLU A 337 -19.42 9.81 14.31
CA GLU A 337 -18.50 10.10 15.43
C GLU A 337 -18.59 9.14 16.62
N PRO A 338 -19.78 8.68 17.07
CA PRO A 338 -19.86 7.73 18.18
C PRO A 338 -19.40 6.30 17.83
N LEU A 339 -19.28 5.98 16.54
CA LEU A 339 -18.97 4.66 16.00
C LEU A 339 -17.54 4.57 15.46
N CYS A 340 -16.84 5.68 15.36
CA CYS A 340 -15.51 5.79 14.76
C CYS A 340 -14.49 6.34 15.75
N THR A 341 -13.22 6.04 15.53
CA THR A 341 -12.11 6.67 16.25
C THR A 341 -11.84 8.07 15.71
N GLN A 342 -12.10 8.26 14.42
CA GLN A 342 -12.00 9.55 13.73
C GLN A 342 -12.97 9.60 12.54
N VAL A 343 -13.50 10.79 12.25
CA VAL A 343 -14.22 11.09 11.02
C VAL A 343 -13.44 12.15 10.26
N LYS A 344 -13.03 11.83 9.03
CA LYS A 344 -12.33 12.73 8.09
C LYS A 344 -13.29 13.16 6.98
N GLU A 345 -13.00 14.29 6.36
CA GLU A 345 -13.71 14.80 5.18
C GLU A 345 -12.75 14.87 4.00
N ILE A 346 -13.25 14.54 2.81
CA ILE A 346 -12.49 14.60 1.57
C ILE A 346 -13.41 15.07 0.43
N GLN A 347 -12.82 15.49 -0.67
CA GLN A 347 -13.48 15.75 -1.96
C GLN A 347 -12.94 14.81 -3.01
N THR A 348 -13.69 14.61 -4.08
CA THR A 348 -13.29 13.71 -5.17
C THR A 348 -12.02 14.22 -5.86
N ALA A 349 -10.99 13.38 -5.93
CA ALA A 349 -9.72 13.65 -6.57
C ALA A 349 -9.04 12.33 -7.00
N GLU A 350 -7.97 12.39 -7.78
CA GLU A 350 -7.18 11.22 -8.17
C GLU A 350 -6.11 10.87 -7.13
N GLU A 351 -5.60 11.88 -6.38
CA GLU A 351 -4.52 11.72 -5.40
C GLU A 351 -4.83 12.52 -4.13
N PHE A 352 -4.30 12.08 -2.99
CA PHE A 352 -4.33 12.85 -1.75
C PHE A 352 -3.41 14.09 -1.84
N GLU A 353 -3.84 15.23 -1.24
CA GLU A 353 -3.06 16.48 -1.19
C GLU A 353 -1.95 16.41 -0.12
#